data_1613ad50e79afcbee89abfee51b702a4
#
_entry.id   1613ad50e79afcbee89abfee51b702a4
#
_cell.length_a   1.000
_cell.length_b   1.000
_cell.length_c   1.000
_cell.angle_alpha   90.00
_cell.angle_beta   90.00
_cell.angle_gamma   90.00
#
_symmetry.space_group_name_H-M   'P 1'
#
loop_
_entity.id
_entity.type
_entity.pdbx_description
1 polymer ?
#
loop_
_entity_poly.entity_id
_entity_poly.type
_entity_poly.pdbx_seq_one_letter_code
_entity_poly.pdbx_strand_id
1 'polypeptide(L)'
;GLPHRFGEHPGNGRGADCLIMAWAILDSVGVYHPPFDERWLELARAAKWEELQALWDAATEPVPRMEEFSVCLFENGANGLGVGIVVENGVLVVHHKRGVCWLPPRAMRESEYRRFVQ
;
A
#
# COMPACT_ATOMS: atom_id res chain seq x y z
N GLY A 1 -15.31 4.30 6.99
CA GLY A 1 -14.51 3.92 5.84
C GLY A 1 -15.23 2.95 4.91
N LEU A 2 -14.59 2.66 3.83
CA LEU A 2 -15.14 1.70 2.87
C LEU A 2 -15.02 0.28 3.42
N PRO A 3 -15.95 -0.61 3.05
CA PRO A 3 -15.84 -2.00 3.45
C PRO A 3 -14.55 -2.63 2.95
N HIS A 4 -14.05 -3.62 3.67
CA HIS A 4 -12.89 -4.38 3.29
C HIS A 4 -13.26 -5.38 2.19
N ARG A 5 -13.21 -4.93 0.92
CA ARG A 5 -13.67 -5.74 -0.23
C ARG A 5 -12.83 -5.60 -1.49
N PHE A 6 -11.65 -5.03 -1.38
CA PHE A 6 -10.84 -4.83 -2.57
C PHE A 6 -10.27 -6.15 -3.06
N GLY A 7 -11.06 -6.84 -3.88
CA GLY A 7 -10.61 -7.96 -4.67
C GLY A 7 -10.36 -9.27 -3.95
N GLU A 8 -10.54 -9.35 -2.63
CA GLU A 8 -10.09 -10.52 -1.93
C GLU A 8 -10.97 -11.00 -0.79
N HIS A 9 -10.74 -12.23 -0.40
CA HIS A 9 -11.43 -12.82 0.74
C HIS A 9 -10.84 -12.31 2.04
N PRO A 10 -11.68 -12.04 3.04
CA PRO A 10 -11.21 -11.70 4.38
C PRO A 10 -10.28 -12.79 4.92
N GLY A 11 -9.20 -12.36 5.50
CA GLY A 11 -8.27 -13.29 6.13
C GLY A 11 -7.06 -13.64 5.31
N ASN A 12 -7.18 -13.72 3.98
CA ASN A 12 -6.04 -14.05 3.13
C ASN A 12 -5.66 -12.97 2.15
N GLY A 13 -6.45 -11.92 2.02
CA GLY A 13 -6.24 -10.92 1.00
C GLY A 13 -5.80 -9.56 1.50
N ARG A 14 -5.38 -9.42 2.74
CA ARG A 14 -5.08 -8.09 3.32
C ARG A 14 -4.01 -7.32 2.58
N GLY A 15 -2.91 -7.97 2.24
CA GLY A 15 -1.87 -7.33 1.47
C GLY A 15 -2.33 -7.01 0.06
N ALA A 16 -3.11 -7.90 -0.53
CA ALA A 16 -3.68 -7.71 -1.86
C ALA A 16 -4.67 -6.53 -1.86
N ASP A 17 -5.52 -6.43 -0.84
CA ASP A 17 -6.48 -5.33 -0.72
C ASP A 17 -5.77 -3.98 -0.64
N CYS A 18 -4.68 -3.89 0.10
CA CYS A 18 -3.88 -2.67 0.19
C CYS A 18 -3.28 -2.30 -1.16
N LEU A 19 -2.78 -3.27 -1.92
CA LEU A 19 -2.23 -3.02 -3.25
C LEU A 19 -3.29 -2.50 -4.20
N ILE A 20 -4.46 -3.13 -4.24
CA ILE A 20 -5.56 -2.70 -5.10
C ILE A 20 -6.01 -1.30 -4.73
N MET A 21 -6.16 -1.01 -3.45
CA MET A 21 -6.51 0.32 -2.97
C MET A 21 -5.49 1.36 -3.44
N ALA A 22 -4.20 1.06 -3.28
CA ALA A 22 -3.14 1.99 -3.66
C ALA A 22 -3.22 2.35 -5.15
N TRP A 23 -3.33 1.35 -6.03
CA TRP A 23 -3.46 1.59 -7.46
C TRP A 23 -4.72 2.39 -7.79
N ALA A 24 -5.84 2.05 -7.16
CA ALA A 24 -7.10 2.75 -7.41
C ALA A 24 -7.02 4.22 -7.03
N ILE A 25 -6.40 4.53 -5.90
CA ILE A 25 -6.26 5.94 -5.47
C ILE A 25 -5.34 6.70 -6.41
N LEU A 26 -4.16 6.14 -6.72
CA LEU A 26 -3.21 6.81 -7.61
C LEU A 26 -3.83 7.07 -8.99
N ASP A 27 -4.57 6.10 -9.49
CA ASP A 27 -5.28 6.26 -10.76
C ASP A 27 -6.31 7.38 -10.68
N SER A 28 -7.08 7.41 -9.61
CA SER A 28 -8.16 8.39 -9.43
C SER A 28 -7.65 9.83 -9.33
N VAL A 29 -6.44 10.03 -8.83
CA VAL A 29 -5.85 11.37 -8.67
C VAL A 29 -4.84 11.72 -9.76
N GLY A 30 -4.65 10.83 -10.73
CA GLY A 30 -3.79 11.09 -11.89
C GLY A 30 -2.29 11.04 -11.59
N VAL A 31 -1.89 10.37 -10.53
CA VAL A 31 -0.48 10.19 -10.19
C VAL A 31 0.05 8.98 -10.95
N TYR A 32 1.25 9.11 -11.52
CA TYR A 32 1.83 8.02 -12.29
C TYR A 32 1.98 6.74 -11.47
N HIS A 33 1.55 5.65 -12.06
CA HIS A 33 1.78 4.29 -11.58
C HIS A 33 1.82 3.36 -12.78
N PRO A 34 2.58 2.25 -12.71
CA PRO A 34 2.56 1.28 -13.80
C PRO A 34 1.20 0.58 -13.87
N PRO A 35 0.89 -0.09 -14.98
CA PRO A 35 -0.28 -0.96 -15.04
C PRO A 35 -0.23 -1.99 -13.91
N PHE A 36 -1.38 -2.30 -13.34
CA PHE A 36 -1.44 -3.25 -12.24
C PHE A 36 -1.05 -4.65 -12.73
N ASP A 37 -0.11 -5.27 -12.03
CA ASP A 37 0.38 -6.60 -12.36
C ASP A 37 -0.05 -7.58 -11.25
N GLU A 38 -0.80 -8.60 -11.63
CA GLU A 38 -1.30 -9.60 -10.70
C GLU A 38 -0.19 -10.34 -9.94
N ARG A 39 1.02 -10.33 -10.46
CA ARG A 39 2.16 -10.92 -9.77
C ARG A 39 2.35 -10.33 -8.36
N TRP A 40 2.08 -9.04 -8.21
CA TRP A 40 2.16 -8.39 -6.91
C TRP A 40 1.15 -8.98 -5.94
N LEU A 41 -0.08 -9.25 -6.42
CA LEU A 41 -1.10 -9.89 -5.60
C LEU A 41 -0.70 -11.30 -5.20
N GLU A 42 -0.16 -12.05 -6.14
CA GLU A 42 0.27 -13.43 -5.88
C GLU A 42 1.35 -13.49 -4.81
N LEU A 43 2.31 -12.58 -4.86
CA LEU A 43 3.37 -12.50 -3.85
C LEU A 43 2.81 -12.11 -2.49
N ALA A 44 1.88 -11.17 -2.45
CA ALA A 44 1.24 -10.76 -1.20
C ALA A 44 0.44 -11.91 -0.58
N ARG A 45 -0.34 -12.63 -1.40
CA ARG A 45 -1.13 -13.78 -0.94
C ARG A 45 -0.25 -14.91 -0.44
N ALA A 46 0.89 -15.11 -1.08
CA ALA A 46 1.83 -16.16 -0.69
C ALA A 46 2.76 -15.73 0.45
N ALA A 47 2.59 -14.53 0.97
CA ALA A 47 3.43 -13.94 2.01
C ALA A 47 4.91 -13.91 1.65
N LYS A 48 5.21 -13.71 0.37
CA LYS A 48 6.59 -13.61 -0.12
C LYS A 48 7.05 -12.16 -0.06
N TRP A 49 7.24 -11.68 1.15
CA TRP A 49 7.47 -10.26 1.42
C TRP A 49 8.78 -9.73 0.85
N GLU A 50 9.84 -10.55 0.85
CA GLU A 50 11.13 -10.13 0.28
C GLU A 50 11.04 -9.92 -1.23
N GLU A 51 10.33 -10.80 -1.93
CA GLU A 51 10.14 -10.66 -3.36
C GLU A 51 9.24 -9.48 -3.69
N LEU A 52 8.21 -9.25 -2.88
CA LEU A 52 7.34 -8.09 -3.04
C LEU A 52 8.10 -6.79 -2.79
N GLN A 53 8.94 -6.75 -1.76
CA GLN A 53 9.78 -5.60 -1.49
C GLN A 53 10.71 -5.30 -2.66
N ALA A 54 11.26 -6.33 -3.28
CA ALA A 54 12.13 -6.15 -4.45
C ALA A 54 11.38 -5.52 -5.62
N LEU A 55 10.10 -5.86 -5.82
CA LEU A 55 9.28 -5.20 -6.84
C LEU A 55 9.07 -3.72 -6.54
N TRP A 56 8.79 -3.38 -5.27
CA TRP A 56 8.69 -1.98 -4.86
C TRP A 56 10.00 -1.24 -5.09
N ASP A 57 11.12 -1.84 -4.71
CA ASP A 57 12.43 -1.22 -4.88
C ASP A 57 12.76 -0.95 -6.36
N ALA A 58 12.35 -1.86 -7.24
CA ALA A 58 12.60 -1.72 -8.67
C ALA A 58 11.67 -0.70 -9.34
N ALA A 59 10.45 -0.55 -8.87
CA ALA A 59 9.43 0.27 -9.52
C ALA A 59 9.31 1.68 -8.92
N THR A 60 9.91 1.93 -7.78
CA THR A 60 9.75 3.18 -7.06
C THR A 60 11.09 3.75 -6.62
N GLU A 61 11.07 5.03 -6.26
CA GLU A 61 12.20 5.67 -5.60
C GLU A 61 11.77 6.19 -4.24
N PRO A 62 12.68 6.28 -3.26
CA PRO A 62 12.33 6.84 -1.97
C PRO A 62 12.07 8.33 -2.05
N VAL A 63 11.16 8.81 -1.21
CA VAL A 63 10.96 10.24 -0.97
C VAL A 63 11.30 10.51 0.49
N PRO A 64 11.92 11.66 0.79
CA PRO A 64 12.50 11.90 2.11
C PRO A 64 11.48 12.18 3.21
N ARG A 65 10.24 12.42 2.83
CA ARG A 65 9.19 12.77 3.78
C ARG A 65 7.82 12.37 3.26
N MET A 66 6.82 12.53 4.09
CA MET A 66 5.43 12.26 3.73
C MET A 66 4.96 13.29 2.71
N GLU A 67 4.90 12.90 1.45
CA GLU A 67 4.39 13.72 0.36
C GLU A 67 3.01 13.23 -0.05
N GLU A 68 2.13 14.16 -0.40
CA GLU A 68 0.78 13.81 -0.84
C GLU A 68 0.81 12.82 -2.01
N PHE A 69 0.01 11.77 -1.90
CA PHE A 69 -0.09 10.67 -2.85
C PHE A 69 1.18 9.85 -3.05
N SER A 70 2.17 9.95 -2.16
CA SER A 70 3.25 8.98 -2.14
C SER A 70 2.77 7.67 -1.52
N VAL A 71 3.46 6.59 -1.84
CA VAL A 71 3.19 5.27 -1.26
C VAL A 71 3.91 5.16 0.06
N CYS A 72 3.21 4.68 1.08
CA CYS A 72 3.79 4.41 2.38
C CYS A 72 3.97 2.91 2.55
N LEU A 73 5.18 2.46 2.82
CA LEU A 73 5.47 1.05 3.12
C LEU A 73 5.84 0.94 4.60
N PHE A 74 5.25 -0.02 5.28
CA PHE A 74 5.47 -0.20 6.72
C PHE A 74 5.41 -1.66 7.12
N GLU A 75 6.00 -2.00 8.25
CA GLU A 75 5.86 -3.33 8.82
C GLU A 75 4.50 -3.48 9.47
N ASN A 76 3.82 -4.56 9.12
CA ASN A 76 2.47 -4.83 9.58
C ASN A 76 2.40 -6.09 10.44
N GLY A 77 3.41 -6.30 11.27
CA GLY A 77 3.49 -7.44 12.17
C GLY A 77 3.40 -8.77 11.44
N ALA A 78 2.53 -9.65 11.90
CA ALA A 78 2.33 -10.95 11.28
C ALA A 78 1.76 -10.86 9.86
N ASN A 79 1.25 -9.71 9.46
CA ASN A 79 0.72 -9.49 8.11
C ASN A 79 1.79 -9.00 7.12
N GLY A 80 3.04 -8.96 7.55
CA GLY A 80 4.17 -8.64 6.69
C GLY A 80 4.23 -7.18 6.25
N LEU A 81 4.38 -6.96 4.96
CA LEU A 81 4.52 -5.62 4.40
C LEU A 81 3.17 -4.94 4.26
N GLY A 82 3.01 -3.80 4.92
CA GLY A 82 1.83 -2.96 4.78
C GLY A 82 2.05 -1.89 3.74
N VAL A 83 0.98 -1.52 3.06
CA VAL A 83 0.98 -0.51 2.00
C VAL A 83 -0.14 0.47 2.24
N GLY A 84 0.17 1.76 2.14
CA GLY A 84 -0.81 2.82 2.23
C GLY A 84 -0.50 3.94 1.26
N ILE A 85 -1.39 4.91 1.18
CA ILE A 85 -1.20 6.10 0.36
C ILE A 85 -1.30 7.33 1.25
N VAL A 86 -0.36 8.23 1.10
CA VAL A 86 -0.36 9.49 1.86
C VAL A 86 -1.47 10.40 1.33
N VAL A 87 -2.39 10.77 2.21
CA VAL A 87 -3.48 11.67 1.90
C VAL A 87 -3.71 12.59 3.10
N GLU A 88 -3.76 13.88 2.85
CA GLU A 88 -4.04 14.89 3.89
C GLU A 88 -3.11 14.76 5.10
N ASN A 89 -1.83 14.61 4.81
CA ASN A 89 -0.78 14.52 5.82
C ASN A 89 -0.97 13.34 6.80
N GLY A 90 -1.49 12.26 6.31
CA GLY A 90 -1.65 10.99 7.01
C GLY A 90 -1.63 9.88 5.98
N VAL A 91 -2.02 8.69 6.37
CA VAL A 91 -1.94 7.52 5.47
C VAL A 91 -3.27 6.78 5.43
N LEU A 92 -3.79 6.55 4.23
CA LEU A 92 -4.93 5.66 4.03
C LEU A 92 -4.42 4.23 3.95
N VAL A 93 -5.01 3.36 4.74
CA VAL A 93 -4.69 1.93 4.76
C VAL A 93 -5.99 1.13 4.76
N VAL A 94 -5.90 -0.15 4.40
CA VAL A 94 -7.04 -1.06 4.52
C VAL A 94 -6.90 -1.85 5.82
N HIS A 95 -7.85 -1.67 6.72
CA HIS A 95 -7.92 -2.41 7.98
C HIS A 95 -8.89 -3.57 7.82
N HIS A 96 -8.49 -4.75 8.26
CA HIS A 96 -9.29 -5.97 8.05
C HIS A 96 -10.70 -5.95 8.67
N LYS A 97 -10.92 -5.13 9.68
CA LYS A 97 -12.23 -4.99 10.32
C LYS A 97 -12.98 -3.73 9.94
N ARG A 98 -12.24 -2.66 9.64
CA ARG A 98 -12.83 -1.32 9.47
C ARG A 98 -12.87 -0.85 8.01
N GLY A 99 -12.25 -1.58 7.10
CA GLY A 99 -12.11 -1.14 5.73
C GLY A 99 -11.03 -0.09 5.59
N VAL A 100 -11.24 0.90 4.74
CA VAL A 100 -10.26 1.97 4.52
C VAL A 100 -10.26 2.93 5.72
N CYS A 101 -9.08 3.13 6.30
CA CYS A 101 -8.88 3.99 7.45
C CYS A 101 -7.77 5.01 7.17
N TRP A 102 -7.92 6.21 7.71
CA TRP A 102 -6.86 7.21 7.69
C TRP A 102 -6.11 7.17 9.02
N LEU A 103 -4.78 7.08 8.94
CA LEU A 103 -3.92 7.06 10.13
C LEU A 103 -3.10 8.34 10.19
N PRO A 104 -2.98 8.96 11.37
CA PRO A 104 -2.17 10.17 11.52
C PRO A 104 -0.67 9.86 11.41
N PRO A 105 0.16 10.87 11.14
CA PRO A 105 1.61 10.67 10.98
C PRO A 105 2.28 9.95 12.14
N ARG A 106 1.84 10.23 13.37
CA ARG A 106 2.44 9.60 14.56
C ARG A 106 2.28 8.09 14.61
N ALA A 107 1.30 7.56 13.88
CA ALA A 107 1.07 6.12 13.82
C ALA A 107 2.02 5.43 12.84
N MET A 108 2.75 6.19 12.03
CA MET A 108 3.56 5.69 10.92
C MET A 108 5.06 5.98 11.08
N ARG A 109 5.55 5.92 12.32
CA ARG A 109 6.91 6.36 12.66
C ARG A 109 8.03 5.66 11.90
N GLU A 110 7.89 4.37 11.67
CA GLU A 110 8.95 3.56 11.05
C GLU A 110 8.59 3.17 9.62
N SER A 111 7.94 4.09 8.93
CA SER A 111 7.52 3.89 7.56
C SER A 111 8.51 4.50 6.61
N GLU A 112 8.57 3.96 5.40
CA GLU A 112 9.25 4.63 4.30
C GLU A 112 8.22 5.09 3.28
N TYR A 113 8.57 6.17 2.58
CA TYR A 113 7.69 6.75 1.57
C TYR A 113 8.35 6.63 0.21
N ARG A 114 7.57 6.28 -0.79
CA ARG A 114 8.06 6.02 -2.14
C ARG A 114 7.12 6.57 -3.18
N ARG A 115 7.64 6.82 -4.37
CA ARG A 115 6.81 7.18 -5.52
C ARG A 115 7.23 6.34 -6.71
N PHE A 116 6.27 6.02 -7.58
CA PHE A 116 6.58 5.28 -8.80
C PHE A 116 7.41 6.14 -9.74
N VAL A 117 8.36 5.50 -10.42
CA VAL A 117 9.19 6.14 -11.43
C VAL A 117 8.90 5.52 -12.80
N GLN A 118 9.00 6.35 -13.81
CA GLN A 118 8.79 5.91 -15.19
C GLN A 118 10.03 5.27 -15.77
#